data_6be7a9a2b21fe44b9ebb704439787d7f
#
_entry.id   6be7a9a2b21fe44b9ebb704439787d7f
#
_cell.length_a   1.000
_cell.length_b   1.000
_cell.length_c   1.000
_cell.angle_alpha   90.00
_cell.angle_beta   90.00
_cell.angle_gamma   90.00
#
_symmetry.space_group_name_H-M   'P 1'
#
loop_
_entity.id
_entity.type
_entity.pdbx_description
1 polymer ?
#
loop_
_entity_poly.entity_id
_entity_poly.type
_entity_poly.pdbx_seq_one_letter_code
_entity_poly.pdbx_strand_id
1 'polypeptide(L)'
;MRVRTQLLEALERLQPHDHLCLIYETQEEQFAAAIPFMRIGLERGQKCIYIADDNSVSTVLKAMRAHGIGADSAIQSGALSLATKQEAYLKQGYFDPDWMIGFVRETTEAALAAGFSALRVTGEMTWALGGDPGAERLMEYESKLNYFLSQHPCLAICQYNRRRFSPEVILDVVRTHPLVVCGGMVCRNFYYVPPDEFLTPNHPRREVERLLTNIREREQVENELRRARDELEARVRERTADLELFTYSISHDLRAPVRQILGFAKLLGDQAGAHLEPQSRQHLQFVHEASKRMERMVDGLLKLSQTGRRDLSKRVVELRPLVEGVLADLKPDLEGREIELEIGELPAAECDPDLIRQVFANLLSNAVKFTRPRQRAIIRVGQMTLDGGPVIFVRDNGVGFDVKHAGKLFGVFQRLHGRDDFEGTGIGLATVQRIIQKHGGRVWAESQPDQGATFYFTVG
;
A
#
# COMPACT_ATOMS: atom_id res chain seq x y z
N MET A 1 9.36 -6.04 4.17
CA MET A 1 8.79 -4.95 5.00
C MET A 1 7.27 -5.11 5.19
N ARG A 2 6.43 -5.25 4.17
CA ARG A 2 4.95 -5.44 4.30
C ARG A 2 4.51 -6.61 5.20
N VAL A 3 5.09 -7.80 5.04
CA VAL A 3 4.73 -9.01 5.81
C VAL A 3 5.02 -8.84 7.31
N ARG A 4 6.13 -8.19 7.66
CA ARG A 4 6.51 -7.92 9.07
C ARG A 4 5.56 -6.94 9.76
N THR A 5 5.00 -5.98 9.02
CA THR A 5 4.00 -5.03 9.52
C THR A 5 2.65 -5.74 9.76
N GLN A 6 2.23 -6.61 8.85
CA GLN A 6 0.97 -7.37 8.96
C GLN A 6 0.98 -8.34 10.15
N LEU A 7 2.11 -9.04 10.40
CA LEU A 7 2.25 -9.91 11.56
C LEU A 7 2.11 -9.12 12.86
N LEU A 8 2.79 -7.97 12.97
CA LEU A 8 2.75 -7.14 14.17
C LEU A 8 1.33 -6.64 14.45
N GLU A 9 0.64 -6.10 13.45
CA GLU A 9 -0.75 -5.65 13.56
C GLU A 9 -1.69 -6.79 13.99
N ALA A 10 -1.46 -8.02 13.51
CA ALA A 10 -2.26 -9.16 13.90
C ALA A 10 -1.99 -9.60 15.34
N LEU A 11 -0.71 -9.60 15.79
CA LEU A 11 -0.34 -9.87 17.17
C LEU A 11 -0.88 -8.81 18.15
N GLU A 12 -0.98 -7.56 17.72
CA GLU A 12 -1.61 -6.48 18.49
C GLU A 12 -3.13 -6.66 18.68
N ARG A 13 -3.80 -7.38 17.79
CA ARG A 13 -5.24 -7.67 17.89
C ARG A 13 -5.57 -8.81 18.84
N LEU A 14 -4.58 -9.61 19.25
CA LEU A 14 -4.79 -10.72 20.17
C LEU A 14 -5.34 -10.25 21.51
N GLN A 15 -6.25 -11.04 22.04
CA GLN A 15 -6.93 -10.81 23.30
C GLN A 15 -6.60 -11.92 24.30
N PRO A 16 -6.75 -11.68 25.62
CA PRO A 16 -6.84 -12.77 26.58
C PRO A 16 -7.85 -13.81 26.09
N HIS A 17 -7.58 -15.09 26.35
CA HIS A 17 -8.29 -16.28 25.86
C HIS A 17 -7.83 -16.84 24.51
N ASP A 18 -6.96 -16.12 23.74
CA ASP A 18 -6.42 -16.64 22.51
C ASP A 18 -5.35 -17.71 22.74
N HIS A 19 -5.47 -18.82 22.00
CA HIS A 19 -4.51 -19.91 21.96
C HIS A 19 -3.97 -20.09 20.53
N LEU A 20 -2.65 -19.98 20.41
CA LEU A 20 -1.99 -20.01 19.12
C LEU A 20 -0.86 -21.04 19.08
N CYS A 21 -0.67 -21.73 17.96
CA CYS A 21 0.61 -22.35 17.66
C CYS A 21 1.43 -21.46 16.70
N LEU A 22 2.71 -21.34 17.01
CA LEU A 22 3.71 -20.76 16.10
C LEU A 22 4.46 -21.91 15.42
N ILE A 23 4.24 -22.07 14.12
CA ILE A 23 4.93 -23.08 13.30
C ILE A 23 6.04 -22.39 12.52
N TYR A 24 7.29 -22.76 12.79
CA TYR A 24 8.49 -22.12 12.23
C TYR A 24 9.52 -23.13 11.75
N GLU A 25 10.46 -22.69 10.93
CA GLU A 25 11.61 -23.47 10.47
C GLU A 25 12.94 -22.94 10.99
N THR A 26 13.03 -21.64 11.17
CA THR A 26 14.27 -20.94 11.56
C THR A 26 14.06 -20.12 12.82
N GLN A 27 15.15 -19.89 13.56
CA GLN A 27 15.13 -19.02 14.74
C GLN A 27 14.68 -17.59 14.41
N GLU A 28 14.98 -17.10 13.20
CA GLU A 28 14.54 -15.77 12.75
C GLU A 28 13.01 -15.71 12.64
N GLU A 29 12.38 -16.71 12.05
CA GLU A 29 10.91 -16.84 11.97
C GLU A 29 10.29 -16.95 13.36
N GLN A 30 10.90 -17.74 14.24
CA GLN A 30 10.46 -17.91 15.63
C GLN A 30 10.45 -16.56 16.37
N PHE A 31 11.57 -15.86 16.36
CA PHE A 31 11.72 -14.61 17.09
C PHE A 31 10.95 -13.46 16.46
N ALA A 32 10.70 -13.49 15.15
CA ALA A 32 9.86 -12.50 14.48
C ALA A 32 8.41 -12.47 15.01
N ALA A 33 7.92 -13.57 15.60
CA ALA A 33 6.61 -13.64 16.23
C ALA A 33 6.69 -13.62 17.77
N ALA A 34 7.53 -14.47 18.37
CA ALA A 34 7.58 -14.65 19.82
C ALA A 34 8.06 -13.39 20.55
N ILE A 35 9.04 -12.67 20.03
CA ILE A 35 9.56 -11.48 20.72
C ILE A 35 8.58 -10.30 20.67
N PRO A 36 7.97 -9.93 19.51
CA PRO A 36 6.90 -8.92 19.51
C PRO A 36 5.70 -9.32 20.36
N PHE A 37 5.32 -10.60 20.39
CA PHE A 37 4.26 -11.08 21.27
C PHE A 37 4.55 -10.74 22.74
N MET A 38 5.76 -10.97 23.24
CA MET A 38 6.18 -10.63 24.59
C MET A 38 6.20 -9.12 24.82
N ARG A 39 6.73 -8.35 23.86
CA ARG A 39 6.75 -6.89 23.94
C ARG A 39 5.36 -6.29 24.13
N ILE A 40 4.41 -6.69 23.28
CA ILE A 40 3.01 -6.23 23.36
C ILE A 40 2.41 -6.52 24.73
N GLY A 41 2.72 -7.70 25.31
CA GLY A 41 2.24 -8.04 26.65
C GLY A 41 2.76 -7.09 27.72
N LEU A 42 4.05 -6.81 27.71
CA LEU A 42 4.68 -5.88 28.65
C LEU A 42 4.11 -4.45 28.49
N GLU A 43 3.94 -3.98 27.25
CA GLU A 43 3.34 -2.68 26.95
C GLU A 43 1.89 -2.56 27.43
N ARG A 44 1.15 -3.68 27.51
CA ARG A 44 -0.24 -3.76 28.00
C ARG A 44 -0.38 -4.02 29.50
N GLY A 45 0.72 -4.01 30.25
CA GLY A 45 0.72 -4.31 31.67
C GLY A 45 0.32 -5.75 32.00
N GLN A 46 0.67 -6.69 31.11
CA GLN A 46 0.47 -8.12 31.34
C GLN A 46 1.73 -8.75 31.94
N LYS A 47 1.57 -9.78 32.77
CA LYS A 47 2.70 -10.62 33.17
C LYS A 47 3.06 -11.53 32.01
N CYS A 48 4.34 -11.54 31.64
CA CYS A 48 4.86 -12.29 30.49
C CYS A 48 5.77 -13.43 30.96
N ILE A 49 5.58 -14.63 30.42
CA ILE A 49 6.42 -15.80 30.68
C ILE A 49 6.91 -16.38 29.36
N TYR A 50 8.22 -16.57 29.25
CA TYR A 50 8.85 -17.28 28.15
C TYR A 50 9.50 -18.56 28.69
N ILE A 51 9.06 -19.74 28.23
CA ILE A 51 9.64 -21.03 28.59
C ILE A 51 10.56 -21.47 27.47
N ALA A 52 11.85 -21.44 27.74
CA ALA A 52 12.91 -21.73 26.79
C ALA A 52 13.32 -23.22 26.84
N ASP A 53 13.66 -23.78 25.66
CA ASP A 53 14.21 -25.13 25.52
C ASP A 53 15.30 -25.19 24.45
N ASP A 54 14.96 -25.04 23.16
CA ASP A 54 15.92 -25.02 22.05
C ASP A 54 16.87 -23.80 22.14
N ASN A 55 16.32 -22.69 22.54
CA ASN A 55 17.08 -21.47 22.79
C ASN A 55 17.48 -21.40 24.28
N SER A 56 18.73 -21.00 24.55
CA SER A 56 19.09 -20.65 25.91
C SER A 56 18.37 -19.39 26.38
N VAL A 57 18.11 -19.27 27.69
CA VAL A 57 17.55 -18.05 28.30
C VAL A 57 18.36 -16.81 27.89
N SER A 58 19.70 -16.94 27.83
CA SER A 58 20.58 -15.83 27.41
C SER A 58 20.36 -15.41 25.95
N THR A 59 20.08 -16.36 25.05
CA THR A 59 19.76 -16.10 23.64
C THR A 59 18.45 -15.33 23.52
N VAL A 60 17.41 -15.76 24.23
CA VAL A 60 16.11 -15.10 24.26
C VAL A 60 16.22 -13.68 24.81
N LEU A 61 16.95 -13.48 25.92
CA LEU A 61 17.22 -12.14 26.49
C LEU A 61 17.95 -11.22 25.51
N LYS A 62 18.95 -11.75 24.82
CA LYS A 62 19.67 -10.99 23.78
C LYS A 62 18.73 -10.55 22.66
N ALA A 63 17.85 -11.44 22.21
CA ALA A 63 16.84 -11.12 21.18
C ALA A 63 15.83 -10.06 21.68
N MET A 64 15.35 -10.17 22.91
CA MET A 64 14.44 -9.17 23.52
C MET A 64 15.11 -7.78 23.57
N ARG A 65 16.34 -7.69 24.03
CA ARG A 65 17.09 -6.42 24.06
C ARG A 65 17.29 -5.82 22.67
N ALA A 66 17.63 -6.67 21.68
CA ALA A 66 17.78 -6.23 20.28
C ALA A 66 16.49 -5.67 19.67
N HIS A 67 15.32 -6.06 20.20
CA HIS A 67 14.01 -5.53 19.81
C HIS A 67 13.50 -4.39 20.72
N GLY A 68 14.37 -3.78 21.52
CA GLY A 68 14.07 -2.62 22.35
C GLY A 68 13.27 -2.93 23.62
N ILE A 69 13.19 -4.20 24.05
CA ILE A 69 12.52 -4.57 25.30
C ILE A 69 13.50 -4.34 26.46
N GLY A 70 13.08 -3.57 27.45
CA GLY A 70 13.80 -3.38 28.72
C GLY A 70 13.71 -4.63 29.61
N ALA A 71 14.29 -5.76 29.14
CA ALA A 71 14.12 -7.07 29.76
C ALA A 71 14.59 -7.09 31.22
N ASP A 72 15.69 -6.41 31.53
CA ASP A 72 16.23 -6.41 32.91
C ASP A 72 15.29 -5.72 33.91
N SER A 73 14.73 -4.58 33.54
CA SER A 73 13.75 -3.88 34.38
C SER A 73 12.42 -4.63 34.49
N ALA A 74 12.00 -5.30 33.40
CA ALA A 74 10.79 -6.12 33.39
C ALA A 74 10.92 -7.38 34.26
N ILE A 75 12.11 -7.98 34.32
CA ILE A 75 12.42 -9.08 35.25
C ILE A 75 12.42 -8.57 36.68
N GLN A 76 13.09 -7.45 36.95
CA GLN A 76 13.17 -6.88 38.29
C GLN A 76 11.81 -6.48 38.85
N SER A 77 10.89 -5.98 38.03
CA SER A 77 9.51 -5.66 38.40
C SER A 77 8.59 -6.89 38.51
N GLY A 78 9.04 -8.06 38.12
CA GLY A 78 8.24 -9.28 38.05
C GLY A 78 7.29 -9.34 36.85
N ALA A 79 7.33 -8.38 35.94
CA ALA A 79 6.50 -8.36 34.75
C ALA A 79 6.95 -9.39 33.69
N LEU A 80 8.23 -9.75 33.65
CA LEU A 80 8.80 -10.76 32.79
C LEU A 80 9.44 -11.89 33.59
N SER A 81 9.14 -13.13 33.26
CA SER A 81 9.81 -14.31 33.77
C SER A 81 10.32 -15.15 32.61
N LEU A 82 11.55 -15.65 32.73
CA LEU A 82 12.10 -16.64 31.81
C LEU A 82 12.34 -17.92 32.60
N ALA A 83 11.81 -19.03 32.08
CA ALA A 83 11.94 -20.34 32.69
C ALA A 83 12.55 -21.32 31.69
N THR A 84 13.20 -22.34 32.19
CA THR A 84 13.63 -23.51 31.41
C THR A 84 12.54 -24.58 31.42
N LYS A 85 12.66 -25.58 30.55
CA LYS A 85 11.74 -26.75 30.57
C LYS A 85 11.71 -27.45 31.91
N GLN A 86 12.84 -27.52 32.63
CA GLN A 86 12.93 -28.16 33.96
C GLN A 86 12.21 -27.36 35.04
N GLU A 87 12.13 -26.05 34.90
CA GLU A 87 11.42 -25.19 35.87
C GLU A 87 9.92 -25.12 35.58
N ALA A 88 9.48 -25.50 34.37
CA ALA A 88 8.08 -25.50 33.94
C ALA A 88 7.59 -26.91 33.62
N TYR A 89 7.73 -27.38 32.40
CA TYR A 89 7.13 -28.62 31.88
C TYR A 89 7.55 -29.91 32.63
N LEU A 90 8.81 -30.00 33.03
CA LEU A 90 9.44 -31.20 33.62
C LEU A 90 9.80 -30.98 35.10
N LYS A 91 9.15 -30.07 35.79
CA LYS A 91 9.45 -29.74 37.20
C LYS A 91 9.31 -30.95 38.14
N GLN A 92 8.46 -31.91 37.82
CA GLN A 92 8.27 -33.14 38.59
C GLN A 92 9.17 -34.29 38.12
N GLY A 93 10.07 -34.04 37.13
CA GLY A 93 10.88 -35.08 36.49
C GLY A 93 10.14 -35.86 35.38
N TYR A 94 8.89 -35.56 35.14
CA TYR A 94 8.05 -36.03 34.05
C TYR A 94 7.04 -34.97 33.68
N PHE A 95 6.40 -35.13 32.50
CA PHE A 95 5.33 -34.21 32.06
C PHE A 95 3.95 -34.75 32.46
N ASP A 96 3.14 -33.88 33.07
CA ASP A 96 1.74 -34.16 33.38
C ASP A 96 0.86 -32.99 32.92
N PRO A 97 -0.08 -33.23 31.97
CA PRO A 97 -1.00 -32.22 31.48
C PRO A 97 -1.82 -31.51 32.55
N ASP A 98 -2.34 -32.24 33.52
CA ASP A 98 -3.21 -31.68 34.53
C ASP A 98 -2.43 -30.83 35.56
N TRP A 99 -1.22 -31.26 35.89
CA TRP A 99 -0.31 -30.47 36.69
C TRP A 99 0.08 -29.16 35.98
N MET A 100 0.40 -29.24 34.66
CA MET A 100 0.79 -28.05 33.89
C MET A 100 -0.36 -27.05 33.74
N ILE A 101 -1.60 -27.51 33.56
CA ILE A 101 -2.78 -26.64 33.58
C ILE A 101 -2.93 -25.98 34.96
N GLY A 102 -2.72 -26.73 36.06
CA GLY A 102 -2.69 -26.19 37.43
C GLY A 102 -1.63 -25.10 37.59
N PHE A 103 -0.42 -25.34 37.09
CA PHE A 103 0.68 -24.37 37.12
C PHE A 103 0.32 -23.06 36.38
N VAL A 104 -0.25 -23.16 35.18
CA VAL A 104 -0.69 -21.98 34.40
C VAL A 104 -1.80 -21.25 35.15
N ARG A 105 -2.72 -21.95 35.77
CA ARG A 105 -3.82 -21.38 36.60
C ARG A 105 -3.26 -20.60 37.79
N GLU A 106 -2.44 -21.22 38.63
CA GLU A 106 -1.83 -20.58 39.80
C GLU A 106 -1.02 -19.35 39.42
N THR A 107 -0.29 -19.45 38.28
CA THR A 107 0.51 -18.33 37.76
C THR A 107 -0.38 -17.20 37.24
N THR A 108 -1.51 -17.51 36.62
CA THR A 108 -2.51 -16.50 36.19
C THR A 108 -3.12 -15.78 37.36
N GLU A 109 -3.56 -16.53 38.39
CA GLU A 109 -4.13 -15.97 39.61
C GLU A 109 -3.13 -15.09 40.36
N ALA A 110 -1.89 -15.54 40.50
CA ALA A 110 -0.81 -14.76 41.11
C ALA A 110 -0.48 -13.47 40.29
N ALA A 111 -0.54 -13.53 38.97
CA ALA A 111 -0.36 -12.35 38.15
C ALA A 111 -1.46 -11.30 38.37
N LEU A 112 -2.72 -11.73 38.41
CA LEU A 112 -3.87 -10.85 38.70
C LEU A 112 -3.79 -10.26 40.07
N ALA A 113 -3.44 -11.06 41.09
CA ALA A 113 -3.25 -10.60 42.47
C ALA A 113 -2.12 -9.57 42.60
N ALA A 114 -1.11 -9.67 41.76
CA ALA A 114 0.00 -8.69 41.66
C ALA A 114 -0.36 -7.43 40.85
N GLY A 115 -1.58 -7.31 40.33
CA GLY A 115 -2.07 -6.13 39.60
C GLY A 115 -1.83 -6.14 38.08
N PHE A 116 -1.36 -7.25 37.52
CA PHE A 116 -1.27 -7.38 36.07
C PHE A 116 -2.66 -7.63 35.46
N SER A 117 -2.86 -7.16 34.20
CA SER A 117 -4.16 -7.26 33.51
C SER A 117 -4.47 -8.67 32.99
N ALA A 118 -3.45 -9.48 32.72
CA ALA A 118 -3.55 -10.86 32.22
C ALA A 118 -2.20 -11.56 32.36
N LEU A 119 -2.19 -12.90 32.13
CA LEU A 119 -0.99 -13.68 31.89
C LEU A 119 -0.78 -13.88 30.38
N ARG A 120 0.45 -13.70 29.92
CA ARG A 120 0.88 -13.99 28.53
C ARG A 120 2.02 -15.00 28.57
N VAL A 121 1.79 -16.17 27.96
CA VAL A 121 2.75 -17.26 28.02
C VAL A 121 3.21 -17.65 26.61
N THR A 122 4.48 -17.92 26.45
CA THR A 122 4.98 -18.60 25.26
C THR A 122 6.02 -19.65 25.66
N GLY A 123 5.97 -20.80 25.01
CA GLY A 123 6.87 -21.89 25.31
C GLY A 123 7.36 -22.63 24.05
N GLU A 124 8.63 -22.97 24.08
CA GLU A 124 9.25 -23.84 23.09
C GLU A 124 8.88 -25.29 23.40
N MET A 125 8.29 -26.02 22.43
CA MET A 125 7.78 -27.38 22.64
C MET A 125 8.77 -28.48 22.26
N THR A 126 9.98 -28.12 21.86
CA THR A 126 11.05 -29.08 21.44
C THR A 126 11.48 -30.01 22.55
N TRP A 127 11.24 -29.67 23.81
CA TRP A 127 11.47 -30.57 24.96
C TRP A 127 10.74 -31.94 24.81
N ALA A 128 9.56 -31.94 24.15
CA ALA A 128 8.79 -33.16 23.95
C ALA A 128 9.49 -34.21 23.05
N LEU A 129 10.53 -33.79 22.32
CA LEU A 129 11.36 -34.67 21.49
C LEU A 129 12.46 -35.41 22.30
N GLY A 130 12.66 -35.00 23.55
CA GLY A 130 13.71 -35.55 24.41
C GLY A 130 13.45 -36.98 24.95
N GLY A 131 12.25 -37.49 24.76
CA GLY A 131 11.85 -38.78 25.31
C GLY A 131 11.61 -38.80 26.83
N ASP A 132 11.42 -37.60 27.41
CA ASP A 132 11.06 -37.46 28.82
C ASP A 132 9.68 -38.10 29.08
N PRO A 133 9.47 -38.82 30.24
CA PRO A 133 8.23 -39.49 30.52
C PRO A 133 7.03 -38.51 30.52
N GLY A 134 5.91 -38.91 29.88
CA GLY A 134 4.69 -38.10 29.76
C GLY A 134 4.67 -37.19 28.55
N ALA A 135 5.77 -37.04 27.80
CA ALA A 135 5.85 -36.20 26.60
C ALA A 135 4.84 -36.59 25.51
N GLU A 136 4.46 -37.89 25.47
CA GLU A 136 3.42 -38.40 24.58
C GLU A 136 2.03 -37.82 24.85
N ARG A 137 1.81 -37.22 26.02
CA ARG A 137 0.56 -36.53 26.40
C ARG A 137 0.52 -35.03 26.05
N LEU A 138 1.50 -34.56 25.27
CA LEU A 138 1.56 -33.13 24.89
C LEU A 138 0.28 -32.68 24.19
N MET A 139 -0.28 -33.46 23.28
CA MET A 139 -1.50 -33.03 22.54
C MET A 139 -2.75 -33.08 23.45
N GLU A 140 -2.77 -33.88 24.50
CA GLU A 140 -3.78 -33.83 25.56
C GLU A 140 -3.71 -32.49 26.30
N TYR A 141 -2.51 -32.06 26.65
CA TYR A 141 -2.28 -30.75 27.28
C TYR A 141 -2.74 -29.59 26.39
N GLU A 142 -2.30 -29.56 25.13
CA GLU A 142 -2.66 -28.50 24.17
C GLU A 142 -4.18 -28.41 23.96
N SER A 143 -4.84 -29.56 23.93
CA SER A 143 -6.29 -29.61 23.85
C SER A 143 -6.95 -29.08 25.14
N LYS A 144 -6.54 -29.54 26.32
CA LYS A 144 -7.05 -29.10 27.63
C LYS A 144 -6.79 -27.61 27.88
N LEU A 145 -5.68 -27.08 27.39
CA LEU A 145 -5.33 -25.66 27.56
C LEU A 145 -6.39 -24.72 26.96
N ASN A 146 -7.10 -25.13 25.92
CA ASN A 146 -8.21 -24.36 25.35
C ASN A 146 -9.37 -24.16 26.35
N TYR A 147 -9.69 -25.17 27.17
CA TYR A 147 -10.71 -25.01 28.22
C TYR A 147 -10.28 -24.00 29.26
N PHE A 148 -9.02 -24.09 29.70
CA PHE A 148 -8.49 -23.16 30.69
C PHE A 148 -8.49 -21.72 30.16
N LEU A 149 -7.94 -21.52 28.95
CA LEU A 149 -7.82 -20.18 28.35
C LEU A 149 -9.18 -19.53 28.11
N SER A 150 -10.21 -20.31 27.73
CA SER A 150 -11.56 -19.76 27.51
C SER A 150 -12.19 -19.12 28.74
N GLN A 151 -11.71 -19.47 29.94
CA GLN A 151 -12.30 -19.05 31.22
C GLN A 151 -11.41 -18.10 32.03
N HIS A 152 -10.14 -17.92 31.63
CA HIS A 152 -9.15 -17.16 32.40
C HIS A 152 -8.49 -16.08 31.55
N PRO A 153 -8.13 -14.93 32.11
CA PRO A 153 -7.42 -13.87 31.37
C PRO A 153 -5.97 -14.25 31.13
N CYS A 154 -5.78 -15.23 30.28
CA CYS A 154 -4.50 -15.76 29.84
C CYS A 154 -4.51 -15.98 28.34
N LEU A 155 -3.39 -15.76 27.67
CA LEU A 155 -3.21 -16.13 26.27
C LEU A 155 -1.87 -16.81 26.08
N ALA A 156 -1.80 -17.72 25.12
CA ALA A 156 -0.63 -18.58 24.92
C ALA A 156 -0.23 -18.71 23.46
N ILE A 157 1.09 -18.69 23.22
CA ILE A 157 1.70 -19.15 21.96
C ILE A 157 2.59 -20.35 22.24
N CYS A 158 2.23 -21.51 21.69
CA CYS A 158 3.02 -22.73 21.73
C CYS A 158 3.89 -22.82 20.48
N GLN A 159 5.21 -22.96 20.63
CA GLN A 159 6.19 -22.81 19.54
C GLN A 159 6.67 -24.17 19.03
N TYR A 160 6.46 -24.46 17.76
CA TYR A 160 6.78 -25.73 17.12
C TYR A 160 7.71 -25.56 15.92
N ASN A 161 8.89 -26.18 15.99
CA ASN A 161 9.83 -26.23 14.86
C ASN A 161 9.46 -27.37 13.93
N ARG A 162 8.87 -27.07 12.76
CA ARG A 162 8.39 -28.09 11.81
C ARG A 162 9.49 -28.88 11.10
N ARG A 163 10.77 -28.52 11.29
CA ARG A 163 11.91 -29.33 10.83
C ARG A 163 12.29 -30.43 11.84
N ARG A 164 11.85 -30.29 13.08
CA ARG A 164 12.19 -31.20 14.16
C ARG A 164 11.05 -32.14 14.53
N PHE A 165 9.83 -31.64 14.54
CA PHE A 165 8.63 -32.44 14.77
C PHE A 165 8.21 -33.19 13.51
N SER A 166 7.70 -34.42 13.67
CA SER A 166 7.15 -35.19 12.55
C SER A 166 5.90 -34.52 11.97
N PRO A 167 5.57 -34.74 10.70
CA PRO A 167 4.34 -34.21 10.09
C PRO A 167 3.07 -34.58 10.84
N GLU A 168 3.01 -35.77 11.44
CA GLU A 168 1.85 -36.25 12.20
C GLU A 168 1.64 -35.38 13.46
N VAL A 169 2.72 -35.10 14.20
CA VAL A 169 2.65 -34.24 15.39
C VAL A 169 2.24 -32.83 14.98
N ILE A 170 2.80 -32.25 13.92
CA ILE A 170 2.40 -30.92 13.43
C ILE A 170 0.92 -30.90 13.02
N LEU A 171 0.40 -31.98 12.43
CA LEU A 171 -1.01 -32.10 12.10
C LEU A 171 -1.89 -32.02 13.37
N ASP A 172 -1.51 -32.72 14.42
CA ASP A 172 -2.23 -32.68 15.70
C ASP A 172 -2.08 -31.33 16.42
N VAL A 173 -0.92 -30.67 16.31
CA VAL A 173 -0.72 -29.30 16.74
C VAL A 173 -1.70 -28.35 16.04
N VAL A 174 -1.83 -28.43 14.71
CA VAL A 174 -2.82 -27.63 13.97
C VAL A 174 -4.23 -27.96 14.42
N ARG A 175 -4.56 -29.21 14.71
CA ARG A 175 -5.90 -29.60 15.17
C ARG A 175 -6.24 -29.07 16.56
N THR A 176 -5.26 -28.84 17.42
CA THR A 176 -5.48 -28.39 18.81
C THR A 176 -5.47 -26.88 19.03
N HIS A 177 -5.12 -26.09 18.01
CA HIS A 177 -4.99 -24.62 18.18
C HIS A 177 -5.98 -23.85 17.29
N PRO A 178 -6.83 -22.98 17.88
CA PRO A 178 -7.78 -22.14 17.11
C PRO A 178 -7.11 -21.11 16.19
N LEU A 179 -5.89 -20.68 16.53
CA LEU A 179 -5.10 -19.74 15.74
C LEU A 179 -3.73 -20.33 15.41
N VAL A 180 -3.23 -20.03 14.22
CA VAL A 180 -1.90 -20.50 13.73
C VAL A 180 -1.10 -19.32 13.26
N VAL A 181 0.15 -19.22 13.71
CA VAL A 181 1.14 -18.29 13.18
C VAL A 181 2.06 -19.07 12.24
N CYS A 182 2.00 -18.74 10.96
CA CYS A 182 2.86 -19.35 9.94
C CYS A 182 3.14 -18.37 8.79
N GLY A 183 4.31 -18.45 8.17
CA GLY A 183 4.68 -17.60 7.04
C GLY A 183 4.57 -16.09 7.32
N GLY A 184 4.73 -15.66 8.59
CA GLY A 184 4.62 -14.27 9.01
C GLY A 184 3.18 -13.74 9.10
N MET A 185 2.19 -14.61 9.20
CA MET A 185 0.78 -14.27 9.36
C MET A 185 0.15 -14.98 10.55
N VAL A 186 -0.82 -14.33 11.21
CA VAL A 186 -1.73 -14.97 12.17
C VAL A 186 -3.01 -15.33 11.43
N CYS A 187 -3.31 -16.64 11.40
CA CYS A 187 -4.44 -17.18 10.65
C CYS A 187 -5.46 -17.80 11.60
N ARG A 188 -6.74 -17.56 11.36
CA ARG A 188 -7.81 -18.35 11.97
C ARG A 188 -7.74 -19.76 11.41
N ASN A 189 -7.77 -20.74 12.30
CA ASN A 189 -7.58 -22.15 11.93
C ASN A 189 -8.91 -22.85 11.71
N PHE A 190 -9.23 -23.13 10.46
CA PHE A 190 -10.43 -23.91 10.08
C PHE A 190 -10.29 -25.42 10.33
N TYR A 191 -9.09 -25.90 10.66
CA TYR A 191 -8.84 -27.32 10.99
C TYR A 191 -8.86 -27.60 12.48
N TYR A 192 -9.11 -26.56 13.29
CA TYR A 192 -9.22 -26.70 14.75
C TYR A 192 -10.31 -27.70 15.14
N VAL A 193 -9.98 -28.56 16.10
CA VAL A 193 -10.87 -29.54 16.70
C VAL A 193 -11.11 -29.14 18.16
N PRO A 194 -12.37 -28.88 18.57
CA PRO A 194 -12.68 -28.60 19.97
C PRO A 194 -12.21 -29.72 20.90
N PRO A 195 -11.80 -29.40 22.14
CA PRO A 195 -11.27 -30.38 23.09
C PRO A 195 -12.17 -31.59 23.33
N ASP A 196 -13.50 -31.41 23.42
CA ASP A 196 -14.46 -32.50 23.59
C ASP A 196 -14.42 -33.52 22.46
N GLU A 197 -14.10 -33.08 21.26
CA GLU A 197 -13.98 -33.96 20.10
C GLU A 197 -12.58 -34.57 20.00
N PHE A 198 -11.54 -33.76 20.30
CA PHE A 198 -10.14 -34.20 20.17
C PHE A 198 -9.81 -35.28 21.20
N LEU A 199 -10.29 -35.12 22.43
CA LEU A 199 -10.03 -36.05 23.55
C LEU A 199 -10.93 -37.32 23.55
N THR A 200 -11.93 -37.36 22.69
CA THR A 200 -12.83 -38.54 22.57
C THR A 200 -12.34 -39.46 21.47
N PRO A 201 -12.51 -40.81 21.59
CA PRO A 201 -12.16 -41.72 20.51
C PRO A 201 -12.84 -41.35 19.20
N ASN A 202 -12.05 -41.39 18.14
CA ASN A 202 -12.32 -41.00 16.78
C ASN A 202 -13.74 -41.33 16.28
N HIS A 203 -14.56 -40.31 16.02
CA HIS A 203 -15.86 -40.44 15.36
C HIS A 203 -15.76 -39.91 13.93
N PRO A 204 -15.48 -40.74 12.92
CA PRO A 204 -15.33 -40.31 11.52
C PRO A 204 -16.49 -39.43 11.01
N ARG A 205 -17.71 -39.66 11.51
CA ARG A 205 -18.90 -38.87 11.16
C ARG A 205 -18.79 -37.38 11.59
N ARG A 206 -18.27 -37.13 12.80
CA ARG A 206 -18.08 -35.74 13.30
C ARG A 206 -16.98 -35.02 12.52
N GLU A 207 -15.92 -35.74 12.18
CA GLU A 207 -14.83 -35.19 11.34
C GLU A 207 -15.34 -34.78 9.96
N VAL A 208 -16.14 -35.63 9.32
CA VAL A 208 -16.77 -35.30 8.02
C VAL A 208 -17.69 -34.09 8.13
N GLU A 209 -18.55 -34.02 9.13
CA GLU A 209 -19.47 -32.88 9.34
C GLU A 209 -18.69 -31.56 9.55
N ARG A 210 -17.62 -31.59 10.33
CA ARG A 210 -16.72 -30.43 10.52
C ARG A 210 -16.05 -30.00 9.22
N LEU A 211 -15.46 -30.93 8.46
CA LEU A 211 -14.83 -30.62 7.19
C LEU A 211 -15.84 -30.00 6.20
N LEU A 212 -17.06 -30.55 6.13
CA LEU A 212 -18.11 -30.01 5.28
C LEU A 212 -18.56 -28.61 5.73
N THR A 213 -18.63 -28.37 7.04
CA THR A 213 -18.93 -27.05 7.60
C THR A 213 -17.85 -26.05 7.24
N ASN A 214 -16.58 -26.39 7.44
CA ASN A 214 -15.45 -25.53 7.10
C ASN A 214 -15.40 -25.19 5.60
N ILE A 215 -15.69 -26.16 4.72
CA ILE A 215 -15.77 -25.94 3.27
C ILE A 215 -16.89 -24.91 2.96
N ARG A 216 -18.05 -25.04 3.59
CA ARG A 216 -19.17 -24.10 3.39
C ARG A 216 -18.86 -22.70 3.89
N GLU A 217 -18.31 -22.58 5.10
CA GLU A 217 -17.92 -21.29 5.68
C GLU A 217 -16.90 -20.55 4.80
N ARG A 218 -15.88 -21.30 4.32
CA ARG A 218 -14.88 -20.73 3.43
C ARG A 218 -15.51 -20.22 2.12
N GLU A 219 -16.34 -21.03 1.49
CA GLU A 219 -17.07 -20.64 0.26
C GLU A 219 -17.96 -19.40 0.49
N GLN A 220 -18.62 -19.32 1.65
CA GLN A 220 -19.44 -18.15 2.00
C GLN A 220 -18.58 -16.88 2.11
N VAL A 221 -17.45 -16.94 2.82
CA VAL A 221 -16.54 -15.79 2.97
C VAL A 221 -15.96 -15.36 1.61
N GLU A 222 -15.56 -16.30 0.77
CA GLU A 222 -15.07 -16.00 -0.59
C GLU A 222 -16.16 -15.34 -1.46
N ASN A 223 -17.38 -15.81 -1.37
CA ASN A 223 -18.52 -15.24 -2.10
C ASN A 223 -18.90 -13.84 -1.58
N GLU A 224 -18.88 -13.62 -0.28
CA GLU A 224 -19.12 -12.28 0.31
C GLU A 224 -18.03 -11.29 -0.11
N LEU A 225 -16.76 -11.70 -0.08
CA LEU A 225 -15.65 -10.88 -0.53
C LEU A 225 -15.79 -10.51 -2.02
N ARG A 226 -16.17 -11.48 -2.86
CA ARG A 226 -16.42 -11.23 -4.29
C ARG A 226 -17.54 -10.22 -4.49
N ARG A 227 -18.67 -10.39 -3.81
CA ARG A 227 -19.81 -9.46 -3.88
C ARG A 227 -19.43 -8.05 -3.44
N ALA A 228 -18.74 -7.94 -2.31
CA ALA A 228 -18.28 -6.63 -1.79
C ALA A 228 -17.32 -5.94 -2.75
N ARG A 229 -16.40 -6.69 -3.37
CA ARG A 229 -15.50 -6.17 -4.40
C ARG A 229 -16.29 -5.67 -5.63
N ASP A 230 -17.19 -6.49 -6.16
CA ASP A 230 -17.96 -6.16 -7.36
C ASP A 230 -18.86 -4.93 -7.13
N GLU A 231 -19.45 -4.81 -5.92
CA GLU A 231 -20.22 -3.63 -5.50
C GLU A 231 -19.34 -2.38 -5.40
N LEU A 232 -18.15 -2.50 -4.83
CA LEU A 232 -17.20 -1.38 -4.74
C LEU A 232 -16.76 -0.92 -6.14
N GLU A 233 -16.45 -1.85 -7.03
CA GLU A 233 -16.09 -1.53 -8.41
C GLU A 233 -17.24 -0.85 -9.17
N ALA A 234 -18.48 -1.27 -8.93
CA ALA A 234 -19.67 -0.65 -9.51
C ALA A 234 -19.86 0.79 -8.99
N ARG A 235 -19.72 1.01 -7.66
CA ARG A 235 -19.80 2.35 -7.06
C ARG A 235 -18.69 3.28 -7.55
N VAL A 236 -17.46 2.76 -7.71
CA VAL A 236 -16.35 3.55 -8.25
C VAL A 236 -16.63 3.98 -9.68
N ARG A 237 -17.15 3.07 -10.53
CA ARG A 237 -17.55 3.40 -11.90
C ARG A 237 -18.66 4.45 -11.95
N GLU A 238 -19.72 4.29 -11.15
CA GLU A 238 -20.84 5.23 -11.06
C GLU A 238 -20.35 6.63 -10.63
N ARG A 239 -19.59 6.72 -9.54
CA ARG A 239 -19.06 7.99 -9.06
C ARG A 239 -18.12 8.67 -10.05
N THR A 240 -17.33 7.89 -10.78
CA THR A 240 -16.46 8.43 -11.83
C THR A 240 -17.27 9.02 -12.96
N ALA A 241 -18.32 8.32 -13.41
CA ALA A 241 -19.22 8.80 -14.45
C ALA A 241 -19.99 10.07 -14.01
N ASP A 242 -20.49 10.12 -12.78
CA ASP A 242 -21.17 11.28 -12.21
C ASP A 242 -20.24 12.51 -12.18
N LEU A 243 -18.99 12.33 -11.72
CA LEU A 243 -18.00 13.41 -11.66
C LEU A 243 -17.65 13.93 -13.06
N GLU A 244 -17.56 13.04 -14.04
CA GLU A 244 -17.30 13.41 -15.43
C GLU A 244 -18.48 14.17 -16.06
N LEU A 245 -19.73 13.74 -15.78
CA LEU A 245 -20.95 14.45 -16.20
C LEU A 245 -21.03 15.84 -15.58
N PHE A 246 -20.80 15.94 -14.29
CA PHE A 246 -20.78 17.21 -13.55
C PHE A 246 -19.74 18.18 -14.10
N THR A 247 -18.51 17.67 -14.34
CA THR A 247 -17.42 18.48 -14.91
C THR A 247 -17.77 19.00 -16.30
N TYR A 248 -18.39 18.16 -17.13
CA TYR A 248 -18.84 18.54 -18.47
C TYR A 248 -19.93 19.63 -18.42
N SER A 249 -20.98 19.43 -17.61
CA SER A 249 -22.10 20.37 -17.50
C SER A 249 -21.63 21.75 -17.02
N ILE A 250 -20.85 21.79 -15.92
CA ILE A 250 -20.32 23.05 -15.39
C ILE A 250 -19.44 23.75 -16.42
N SER A 251 -18.58 23.02 -17.11
CA SER A 251 -17.69 23.62 -18.11
C SER A 251 -18.46 24.20 -19.28
N HIS A 252 -19.54 23.52 -19.71
CA HIS A 252 -20.43 24.05 -20.73
C HIS A 252 -21.10 25.35 -20.28
N ASP A 253 -21.66 25.36 -19.07
CA ASP A 253 -22.42 26.47 -18.54
C ASP A 253 -21.56 27.70 -18.21
N LEU A 254 -20.27 27.47 -17.85
CA LEU A 254 -19.31 28.55 -17.68
C LEU A 254 -18.82 29.18 -18.97
N ARG A 255 -18.88 28.49 -20.11
CA ARG A 255 -18.38 29.00 -21.40
C ARG A 255 -19.18 30.19 -21.90
N ALA A 256 -20.49 30.16 -21.76
CA ALA A 256 -21.37 31.23 -22.28
C ALA A 256 -21.11 32.58 -21.58
N PRO A 257 -21.15 32.69 -20.23
CA PRO A 257 -20.88 33.97 -19.55
C PRO A 257 -19.44 34.46 -19.77
N VAL A 258 -18.46 33.59 -19.84
CA VAL A 258 -17.05 33.98 -20.12
C VAL A 258 -16.92 34.59 -21.51
N ARG A 259 -17.55 34.01 -22.54
CA ARG A 259 -17.58 34.59 -23.89
C ARG A 259 -18.30 35.93 -23.95
N GLN A 260 -19.38 36.11 -23.18
CA GLN A 260 -20.06 37.41 -23.10
C GLN A 260 -19.15 38.48 -22.50
N ILE A 261 -18.46 38.18 -21.37
CA ILE A 261 -17.50 39.12 -20.76
C ILE A 261 -16.39 39.45 -21.75
N LEU A 262 -15.84 38.49 -22.43
CA LEU A 262 -14.79 38.66 -23.43
C LEU A 262 -15.26 39.55 -24.60
N GLY A 263 -16.49 39.29 -25.08
CA GLY A 263 -17.12 40.08 -26.15
C GLY A 263 -17.32 41.55 -25.77
N PHE A 264 -17.90 41.81 -24.59
CA PHE A 264 -18.10 43.17 -24.11
C PHE A 264 -16.77 43.88 -23.80
N ALA A 265 -15.79 43.21 -23.20
CA ALA A 265 -14.47 43.79 -22.97
C ALA A 265 -13.78 44.19 -24.30
N LYS A 266 -13.92 43.35 -25.33
CA LYS A 266 -13.41 43.67 -26.68
C LYS A 266 -14.14 44.87 -27.28
N LEU A 267 -15.49 44.88 -27.28
CA LEU A 267 -16.28 45.98 -27.80
C LEU A 267 -15.97 47.33 -27.13
N LEU A 268 -15.82 47.32 -25.81
CA LEU A 268 -15.41 48.54 -25.07
C LEU A 268 -13.99 48.98 -25.46
N GLY A 269 -13.07 48.05 -25.68
CA GLY A 269 -11.72 48.34 -26.15
C GLY A 269 -11.72 48.99 -27.54
N ASP A 270 -12.50 48.41 -28.45
CA ASP A 270 -12.60 48.88 -29.85
C ASP A 270 -13.32 50.22 -29.98
N GLN A 271 -14.40 50.45 -29.18
CA GLN A 271 -15.24 51.67 -29.31
C GLN A 271 -14.74 52.83 -28.43
N ALA A 272 -14.27 52.59 -27.25
CA ALA A 272 -13.89 53.62 -26.30
C ALA A 272 -12.42 53.64 -25.90
N GLY A 273 -11.62 52.66 -26.34
CA GLY A 273 -10.25 52.45 -25.89
C GLY A 273 -9.32 53.64 -26.11
N ALA A 274 -9.52 54.44 -27.20
CA ALA A 274 -8.77 55.64 -27.46
C ALA A 274 -9.13 56.84 -26.53
N HIS A 275 -10.33 56.80 -25.96
CA HIS A 275 -10.89 57.92 -25.11
C HIS A 275 -10.81 57.55 -23.61
N LEU A 276 -10.43 56.32 -23.25
CA LEU A 276 -10.24 55.90 -21.87
C LEU A 276 -8.97 56.50 -21.28
N GLU A 277 -9.06 56.92 -20.01
CA GLU A 277 -7.86 57.23 -19.24
C GLU A 277 -6.90 56.03 -19.19
N PRO A 278 -5.59 56.27 -19.06
CA PRO A 278 -4.59 55.21 -19.05
C PRO A 278 -4.88 54.07 -18.04
N GLN A 279 -5.35 54.43 -16.86
CA GLN A 279 -5.70 53.48 -15.80
C GLN A 279 -6.93 52.62 -16.17
N SER A 280 -7.97 53.24 -16.73
CA SER A 280 -9.19 52.54 -17.18
C SER A 280 -8.89 51.60 -18.34
N ARG A 281 -8.01 51.97 -19.25
CA ARG A 281 -7.54 51.12 -20.35
C ARG A 281 -6.78 49.92 -19.82
N GLN A 282 -5.93 50.10 -18.82
CA GLN A 282 -5.21 49.01 -18.17
C GLN A 282 -6.19 48.05 -17.47
N HIS A 283 -7.19 48.52 -16.77
CA HIS A 283 -8.23 47.67 -16.14
C HIS A 283 -8.99 46.86 -17.20
N LEU A 284 -9.37 47.48 -18.30
CA LEU A 284 -10.05 46.78 -19.39
C LEU A 284 -9.18 45.67 -19.99
N GLN A 285 -7.88 45.94 -20.15
CA GLN A 285 -6.94 44.96 -20.61
C GLN A 285 -6.82 43.75 -19.62
N PHE A 286 -6.78 44.01 -18.31
CA PHE A 286 -6.80 42.97 -17.30
C PHE A 286 -8.07 42.10 -17.36
N VAL A 287 -9.24 42.72 -17.54
CA VAL A 287 -10.52 42.00 -17.70
C VAL A 287 -10.48 41.12 -18.95
N HIS A 288 -10.00 41.65 -20.07
CA HIS A 288 -9.87 40.89 -21.32
C HIS A 288 -8.94 39.70 -21.19
N GLU A 289 -7.76 39.88 -20.62
CA GLU A 289 -6.78 38.80 -20.41
C GLU A 289 -7.28 37.75 -19.42
N ALA A 290 -7.96 38.18 -18.34
CA ALA A 290 -8.57 37.26 -17.37
C ALA A 290 -9.67 36.41 -18.02
N SER A 291 -10.51 37.01 -18.85
CA SER A 291 -11.58 36.32 -19.57
C SER A 291 -11.04 35.33 -20.60
N LYS A 292 -10.01 35.67 -21.37
CA LYS A 292 -9.31 34.75 -22.28
C LYS A 292 -8.70 33.58 -21.54
N ARG A 293 -8.17 33.80 -20.35
CA ARG A 293 -7.62 32.75 -19.51
C ARG A 293 -8.70 31.81 -19.01
N MET A 294 -9.84 32.33 -18.53
CA MET A 294 -10.99 31.50 -18.13
C MET A 294 -11.52 30.67 -19.30
N GLU A 295 -11.65 31.24 -20.48
CA GLU A 295 -12.06 30.49 -21.69
C GLU A 295 -11.12 29.30 -21.96
N ARG A 296 -9.79 29.53 -21.94
CA ARG A 296 -8.80 28.46 -22.12
C ARG A 296 -8.85 27.39 -21.02
N MET A 297 -9.15 27.77 -19.76
CA MET A 297 -9.31 26.81 -18.65
C MET A 297 -10.56 25.96 -18.83
N VAL A 298 -11.69 26.56 -19.20
CA VAL A 298 -12.95 25.85 -19.44
C VAL A 298 -12.79 24.88 -20.62
N ASP A 299 -12.18 25.32 -21.72
CA ASP A 299 -11.94 24.45 -22.88
C ASP A 299 -10.98 23.30 -22.57
N GLY A 300 -9.95 23.53 -21.76
CA GLY A 300 -9.04 22.49 -21.29
C GLY A 300 -9.73 21.47 -20.40
N LEU A 301 -10.61 21.92 -19.49
CA LEU A 301 -11.38 21.05 -18.60
C LEU A 301 -12.35 20.15 -19.40
N LEU A 302 -13.00 20.71 -20.42
CA LEU A 302 -13.86 19.94 -21.33
C LEU A 302 -13.07 18.88 -22.10
N LYS A 303 -11.90 19.24 -22.66
CA LYS A 303 -11.02 18.26 -23.34
C LYS A 303 -10.59 17.15 -22.41
N LEU A 304 -10.23 17.46 -21.15
CA LEU A 304 -9.87 16.48 -20.14
C LEU A 304 -11.03 15.52 -19.82
N SER A 305 -12.25 16.05 -19.66
CA SER A 305 -13.48 15.26 -19.44
C SER A 305 -13.80 14.36 -20.62
N GLN A 306 -13.72 14.87 -21.85
CA GLN A 306 -13.98 14.10 -23.08
C GLN A 306 -12.96 12.97 -23.27
N THR A 307 -11.67 13.22 -22.95
CA THR A 307 -10.62 12.20 -23.01
C THR A 307 -10.93 11.01 -22.08
N GLY A 308 -11.58 11.25 -20.93
CA GLY A 308 -12.03 10.19 -20.02
C GLY A 308 -13.07 9.27 -20.63
N ARG A 309 -14.04 9.79 -21.40
CA ARG A 309 -15.20 9.06 -21.96
C ARG A 309 -14.94 8.32 -23.25
N ARG A 310 -14.01 8.81 -24.09
CA ARG A 310 -13.74 8.21 -25.39
C ARG A 310 -13.15 6.80 -25.22
N ASP A 311 -13.75 5.77 -25.80
CA ASP A 311 -13.17 4.44 -25.84
C ASP A 311 -11.82 4.45 -26.60
N LEU A 312 -10.86 3.64 -26.11
CA LEU A 312 -9.56 3.55 -26.75
C LEU A 312 -9.64 2.77 -28.05
N SER A 313 -9.17 3.38 -29.13
CA SER A 313 -8.95 2.70 -30.41
C SER A 313 -7.48 2.30 -30.53
N LYS A 314 -7.09 1.26 -29.77
CA LYS A 314 -5.70 0.79 -29.75
C LYS A 314 -5.32 0.10 -31.05
N ARG A 315 -4.14 0.43 -31.57
CA ARG A 315 -3.47 -0.26 -32.68
C ARG A 315 -1.97 -0.14 -32.52
N VAL A 316 -1.22 -1.02 -33.13
CA VAL A 316 0.25 -0.91 -33.18
C VAL A 316 0.64 0.28 -34.07
N VAL A 317 1.34 1.24 -33.50
CA VAL A 317 1.73 2.50 -34.15
C VAL A 317 3.19 2.77 -33.90
N GLU A 318 3.91 3.15 -34.93
CA GLU A 318 5.24 3.73 -34.80
C GLU A 318 5.13 5.14 -34.19
N LEU A 319 5.86 5.40 -33.14
CA LEU A 319 5.71 6.67 -32.39
C LEU A 319 6.47 7.84 -33.04
N ARG A 320 7.52 7.57 -33.82
CA ARG A 320 8.31 8.61 -34.49
C ARG A 320 7.47 9.51 -35.40
N PRO A 321 6.59 9.01 -36.30
CA PRO A 321 5.74 9.86 -37.13
C PRO A 321 4.79 10.77 -36.33
N LEU A 322 4.35 10.32 -35.13
CA LEU A 322 3.51 11.15 -34.27
C LEU A 322 4.30 12.33 -33.73
N VAL A 323 5.54 12.12 -33.29
CA VAL A 323 6.44 13.18 -32.81
C VAL A 323 6.74 14.16 -33.93
N GLU A 324 7.12 13.68 -35.11
CA GLU A 324 7.44 14.52 -36.29
C GLU A 324 6.23 15.36 -36.72
N GLY A 325 5.02 14.80 -36.69
CA GLY A 325 3.79 15.52 -36.96
C GLY A 325 3.50 16.64 -35.97
N VAL A 326 3.77 16.39 -34.66
CA VAL A 326 3.63 17.44 -33.63
C VAL A 326 4.68 18.55 -33.79
N LEU A 327 5.92 18.20 -34.10
CA LEU A 327 6.98 19.19 -34.33
C LEU A 327 6.70 20.06 -35.56
N ALA A 328 6.09 19.50 -36.60
CA ALA A 328 5.63 20.27 -37.74
C ALA A 328 4.56 21.32 -37.37
N ASP A 329 3.63 20.94 -36.48
CA ASP A 329 2.61 21.90 -35.97
C ASP A 329 3.22 23.00 -35.10
N LEU A 330 4.31 22.71 -34.38
CA LEU A 330 5.00 23.68 -33.50
C LEU A 330 6.01 24.56 -34.27
N LYS A 331 6.20 24.36 -35.58
CA LYS A 331 7.16 25.09 -36.38
C LYS A 331 7.10 26.63 -36.21
N PRO A 332 5.90 27.28 -36.12
CA PRO A 332 5.83 28.71 -35.88
C PRO A 332 6.45 29.18 -34.57
N ASP A 333 6.37 28.33 -33.51
CA ASP A 333 6.91 28.61 -32.17
C ASP A 333 8.44 28.37 -32.12
N LEU A 334 8.99 27.68 -33.12
CA LEU A 334 10.42 27.38 -33.27
C LEU A 334 11.15 28.43 -34.11
N GLU A 335 10.45 29.15 -34.99
CA GLU A 335 11.05 30.15 -35.90
C GLU A 335 11.73 31.28 -35.12
N GLY A 336 12.92 31.67 -35.59
CA GLY A 336 13.73 32.74 -35.00
C GLY A 336 14.47 32.37 -33.71
N ARG A 337 14.48 31.07 -33.31
CA ARG A 337 15.19 30.56 -32.14
C ARG A 337 16.24 29.53 -32.52
N GLU A 338 17.38 29.51 -31.81
CA GLU A 338 18.36 28.45 -31.91
C GLU A 338 17.89 27.23 -31.08
N ILE A 339 17.30 26.24 -31.77
CA ILE A 339 16.74 25.03 -31.16
C ILE A 339 17.34 23.79 -31.76
N GLU A 340 17.98 22.98 -30.95
CA GLU A 340 18.49 21.65 -31.28
C GLU A 340 17.42 20.61 -30.92
N LEU A 341 16.90 19.93 -31.95
CA LEU A 341 15.90 18.88 -31.82
C LEU A 341 16.53 17.52 -32.10
N GLU A 342 16.58 16.65 -31.13
CA GLU A 342 17.08 15.28 -31.26
C GLU A 342 15.94 14.28 -31.07
N ILE A 343 15.64 13.49 -32.10
CA ILE A 343 14.69 12.39 -32.03
C ILE A 343 15.49 11.09 -32.15
N GLY A 344 15.67 10.41 -31.00
CA GLY A 344 16.27 9.08 -30.91
C GLY A 344 15.39 7.98 -31.50
N GLU A 345 15.75 6.74 -31.24
CA GLU A 345 14.89 5.60 -31.55
C GLU A 345 13.64 5.64 -30.65
N LEU A 346 12.51 5.32 -31.25
CA LEU A 346 11.22 5.20 -30.55
C LEU A 346 10.58 3.86 -30.89
N PRO A 347 9.96 3.17 -29.92
CA PRO A 347 9.35 1.87 -30.14
C PRO A 347 8.05 2.01 -30.93
N ALA A 348 7.62 0.92 -31.58
CA ALA A 348 6.21 0.75 -31.88
C ALA A 348 5.45 0.39 -30.58
N ALA A 349 4.26 0.95 -30.40
CA ALA A 349 3.43 0.72 -29.23
C ALA A 349 1.97 0.45 -29.61
N GLU A 350 1.31 -0.41 -28.86
CA GLU A 350 -0.13 -0.64 -29.01
C GLU A 350 -0.91 0.47 -28.28
N CYS A 351 -1.38 1.46 -29.03
CA CYS A 351 -1.98 2.67 -28.44
C CYS A 351 -3.04 3.30 -29.37
N ASP A 352 -3.81 4.23 -28.80
CA ASP A 352 -4.65 5.16 -29.57
C ASP A 352 -3.76 6.30 -30.09
N PRO A 353 -3.52 6.41 -31.41
CA PRO A 353 -2.56 7.34 -31.99
C PRO A 353 -2.96 8.82 -31.78
N ASP A 354 -4.26 9.14 -31.76
CA ASP A 354 -4.72 10.52 -31.56
C ASP A 354 -4.41 10.98 -30.14
N LEU A 355 -4.65 10.10 -29.16
CA LEU A 355 -4.40 10.39 -27.76
C LEU A 355 -2.91 10.46 -27.45
N ILE A 356 -2.10 9.56 -28.00
CA ILE A 356 -0.64 9.62 -27.81
C ILE A 356 -0.03 10.83 -28.55
N ARG A 357 -0.56 11.20 -29.72
CA ARG A 357 -0.19 12.47 -30.37
C ARG A 357 -0.46 13.67 -29.46
N GLN A 358 -1.60 13.67 -28.73
CA GLN A 358 -1.91 14.72 -27.75
C GLN A 358 -0.94 14.72 -26.56
N VAL A 359 -0.46 13.55 -26.10
CA VAL A 359 0.61 13.44 -25.09
C VAL A 359 1.87 14.17 -25.58
N PHE A 360 2.35 13.82 -26.78
CA PHE A 360 3.53 14.47 -27.36
C PHE A 360 3.31 15.97 -27.56
N ALA A 361 2.14 16.40 -28.03
CA ALA A 361 1.83 17.82 -28.21
C ALA A 361 1.93 18.60 -26.89
N ASN A 362 1.41 18.05 -25.79
CA ASN A 362 1.50 18.70 -24.47
C ASN A 362 2.95 18.76 -23.95
N LEU A 363 3.70 17.65 -24.07
CA LEU A 363 5.07 17.58 -23.57
C LEU A 363 6.04 18.43 -24.38
N LEU A 364 5.96 18.38 -25.73
CA LEU A 364 6.82 19.16 -26.64
C LEU A 364 6.50 20.66 -26.57
N SER A 365 5.22 21.03 -26.51
CA SER A 365 4.84 22.45 -26.33
C SER A 365 5.38 22.98 -25.00
N ASN A 366 5.37 22.18 -23.92
CA ASN A 366 5.99 22.56 -22.65
C ASN A 366 7.51 22.71 -22.80
N ALA A 367 8.20 21.78 -23.45
CA ALA A 367 9.65 21.86 -23.70
C ALA A 367 10.03 23.12 -24.48
N VAL A 368 9.31 23.44 -25.56
CA VAL A 368 9.51 24.67 -26.36
C VAL A 368 9.29 25.91 -25.52
N LYS A 369 8.24 25.94 -24.70
CA LYS A 369 7.88 27.07 -23.84
C LYS A 369 8.91 27.31 -22.74
N PHE A 370 9.30 26.30 -21.99
CA PHE A 370 10.19 26.43 -20.84
C PHE A 370 11.66 26.61 -21.18
N THR A 371 12.03 26.38 -22.46
CA THR A 371 13.35 26.72 -23.01
C THR A 371 13.46 28.13 -23.58
N ARG A 372 12.39 28.95 -23.56
CA ARG A 372 12.43 30.34 -24.07
C ARG A 372 13.58 31.19 -23.50
N PRO A 373 13.93 31.10 -22.22
CA PRO A 373 15.04 31.88 -21.66
C PRO A 373 16.43 31.39 -22.08
N ARG A 374 16.54 30.25 -22.76
CA ARG A 374 17.82 29.68 -23.20
C ARG A 374 18.24 30.26 -24.56
N GLN A 375 19.50 30.67 -24.68
CA GLN A 375 20.08 31.12 -25.95
C GLN A 375 20.05 29.96 -26.96
N ARG A 376 20.46 28.76 -26.54
CA ARG A 376 20.36 27.51 -27.31
C ARG A 376 19.44 26.55 -26.56
N ALA A 377 18.26 26.30 -27.10
CA ALA A 377 17.34 25.30 -26.60
C ALA A 377 17.71 23.91 -27.07
N ILE A 378 17.70 22.91 -26.19
CA ILE A 378 17.94 21.50 -26.52
C ILE A 378 16.74 20.72 -26.09
N ILE A 379 16.08 20.04 -27.04
CA ILE A 379 14.91 19.19 -26.79
C ILE A 379 15.19 17.81 -27.37
N ARG A 380 15.09 16.79 -26.51
CA ARG A 380 15.36 15.39 -26.89
C ARG A 380 14.13 14.53 -26.62
N VAL A 381 13.78 13.71 -27.61
CA VAL A 381 12.75 12.66 -27.50
C VAL A 381 13.42 11.32 -27.77
N GLY A 382 13.18 10.35 -26.91
CA GLY A 382 13.79 9.04 -27.07
C GLY A 382 13.15 7.98 -26.19
N GLN A 383 13.76 6.80 -26.18
CA GLN A 383 13.41 5.72 -25.28
C GLN A 383 14.60 5.26 -24.44
N MET A 384 14.27 4.64 -23.32
CA MET A 384 15.22 3.90 -22.48
C MET A 384 14.53 2.64 -21.95
N THR A 385 15.28 1.70 -21.43
CA THR A 385 14.74 0.51 -20.78
C THR A 385 14.79 0.69 -19.26
N LEU A 386 13.65 0.52 -18.58
CA LEU A 386 13.56 0.53 -17.13
C LEU A 386 12.65 -0.62 -16.69
N ASP A 387 13.07 -1.38 -15.67
CA ASP A 387 12.33 -2.55 -15.15
C ASP A 387 11.96 -3.57 -16.25
N GLY A 388 12.79 -3.68 -17.32
CA GLY A 388 12.58 -4.63 -18.43
C GLY A 388 11.58 -4.16 -19.49
N GLY A 389 11.04 -2.94 -19.41
CA GLY A 389 10.12 -2.37 -20.41
C GLY A 389 10.60 -1.06 -21.02
N PRO A 390 10.08 -0.69 -22.21
CA PRO A 390 10.41 0.57 -22.87
C PRO A 390 9.74 1.74 -22.14
N VAL A 391 10.53 2.77 -21.87
CA VAL A 391 10.09 4.05 -21.31
C VAL A 391 10.41 5.15 -22.30
N ILE A 392 9.41 5.91 -22.68
CA ILE A 392 9.55 7.04 -23.59
C ILE A 392 9.83 8.29 -22.75
N PHE A 393 10.72 9.15 -23.22
CA PHE A 393 11.02 10.40 -22.55
C PHE A 393 11.02 11.60 -23.51
N VAL A 394 10.65 12.76 -22.93
CA VAL A 394 10.85 14.09 -23.52
C VAL A 394 11.68 14.90 -22.54
N ARG A 395 12.87 15.33 -22.97
CA ARG A 395 13.83 16.09 -22.16
C ARG A 395 14.06 17.45 -22.76
N ASP A 396 14.14 18.46 -21.91
CA ASP A 396 14.53 19.83 -22.27
C ASP A 396 15.64 20.36 -21.35
N ASN A 397 16.36 21.39 -21.80
CA ASN A 397 17.34 22.13 -21.02
C ASN A 397 16.77 23.45 -20.47
N GLY A 398 15.45 23.53 -20.28
CA GLY A 398 14.74 24.74 -19.85
C GLY A 398 15.02 25.13 -18.40
N VAL A 399 14.13 25.95 -17.84
CA VAL A 399 14.26 26.48 -16.47
C VAL A 399 14.13 25.43 -15.38
N GLY A 400 13.60 24.23 -15.69
CA GLY A 400 13.40 23.16 -14.72
C GLY A 400 12.45 23.55 -13.57
N PHE A 401 12.36 22.71 -12.55
CA PHE A 401 11.54 22.93 -11.34
C PHE A 401 12.07 22.13 -10.14
N ASP A 402 11.66 22.51 -8.91
CA ASP A 402 12.01 21.75 -7.69
C ASP A 402 11.15 20.46 -7.59
N VAL A 403 11.82 19.32 -7.51
CA VAL A 403 11.20 17.97 -7.43
C VAL A 403 10.27 17.81 -6.23
N LYS A 404 10.43 18.59 -5.14
CA LYS A 404 9.49 18.60 -4.00
C LYS A 404 8.05 18.87 -4.41
N HIS A 405 7.85 19.52 -5.55
CA HIS A 405 6.53 19.83 -6.10
C HIS A 405 6.06 18.84 -7.17
N ALA A 406 6.85 17.80 -7.50
CA ALA A 406 6.53 16.81 -8.54
C ALA A 406 5.20 16.08 -8.29
N GLY A 407 4.83 15.83 -7.04
CA GLY A 407 3.55 15.22 -6.68
C GLY A 407 2.31 16.03 -7.07
N LYS A 408 2.44 17.34 -7.27
CA LYS A 408 1.35 18.23 -7.70
C LYS A 408 1.37 18.54 -9.20
N LEU A 409 2.43 18.15 -9.91
CA LEU A 409 2.69 18.54 -11.29
C LEU A 409 1.58 18.12 -12.28
N PHE A 410 0.99 16.94 -12.04
CA PHE A 410 -0.07 16.37 -12.87
C PHE A 410 -1.49 16.75 -12.39
N GLY A 411 -1.60 17.59 -11.35
CA GLY A 411 -2.89 18.08 -10.89
C GLY A 411 -3.50 19.12 -11.85
N VAL A 412 -4.83 19.16 -11.89
CA VAL A 412 -5.57 20.15 -12.72
C VAL A 412 -5.34 21.56 -12.17
N PHE A 413 -5.07 22.54 -13.05
CA PHE A 413 -4.74 23.93 -12.72
C PHE A 413 -3.45 24.13 -11.92
N GLN A 414 -2.61 23.12 -11.77
CA GLN A 414 -1.32 23.25 -11.08
C GLN A 414 -0.26 23.89 -11.99
N ARG A 415 0.50 24.82 -11.42
CA ARG A 415 1.61 25.54 -12.07
C ARG A 415 2.74 25.68 -11.08
N LEU A 416 3.97 25.43 -11.50
CA LEU A 416 5.16 25.57 -10.66
C LEU A 416 5.92 26.89 -10.86
N HIS A 417 5.72 27.55 -12.01
CA HIS A 417 6.31 28.86 -12.32
C HIS A 417 5.30 29.98 -12.16
N GLY A 418 5.78 31.18 -11.92
CA GLY A 418 4.99 32.39 -11.75
C GLY A 418 4.06 32.65 -12.93
N ARG A 419 3.02 33.51 -12.69
CA ARG A 419 2.01 33.80 -13.72
C ARG A 419 2.58 34.62 -14.86
N ASP A 420 3.59 35.42 -14.57
CA ASP A 420 4.20 36.38 -15.51
C ASP A 420 5.36 35.77 -16.29
N ASP A 421 5.92 34.64 -15.86
CA ASP A 421 7.08 34.01 -16.49
C ASP A 421 6.71 33.18 -17.71
N PHE A 422 5.63 32.40 -17.62
CA PHE A 422 5.21 31.50 -18.71
C PHE A 422 3.69 31.40 -18.82
N GLU A 423 3.19 31.38 -20.06
CA GLU A 423 1.76 31.16 -20.33
C GLU A 423 1.34 29.70 -20.09
N GLY A 424 0.06 29.45 -19.77
CA GLY A 424 -0.51 28.12 -19.66
C GLY A 424 -1.67 28.01 -18.67
N THR A 425 -2.49 26.97 -18.88
CA THR A 425 -3.71 26.72 -18.09
C THR A 425 -3.49 25.76 -16.91
N GLY A 426 -2.37 25.04 -16.86
CA GLY A 426 -2.13 23.98 -15.88
C GLY A 426 -2.94 22.69 -16.11
N ILE A 427 -3.47 22.47 -17.33
CA ILE A 427 -4.29 21.28 -17.67
C ILE A 427 -3.50 20.29 -18.53
N GLY A 428 -2.48 20.75 -19.26
CA GLY A 428 -1.74 19.91 -20.21
C GLY A 428 -1.15 18.64 -19.60
N LEU A 429 -0.48 18.75 -18.45
CA LEU A 429 0.11 17.57 -17.78
C LEU A 429 -0.95 16.67 -17.11
N ALA A 430 -2.06 17.24 -16.62
CA ALA A 430 -3.19 16.44 -16.16
C ALA A 430 -3.80 15.62 -17.31
N THR A 431 -3.86 16.19 -18.52
CA THR A 431 -4.30 15.49 -19.73
C THR A 431 -3.33 14.36 -20.10
N VAL A 432 -2.02 14.61 -20.03
CA VAL A 432 -1.00 13.57 -20.23
C VAL A 432 -1.21 12.41 -19.27
N GLN A 433 -1.33 12.70 -17.96
CA GLN A 433 -1.55 11.66 -16.97
C GLN A 433 -2.81 10.85 -17.23
N ARG A 434 -3.94 11.52 -17.55
CA ARG A 434 -5.20 10.84 -17.84
C ARG A 434 -5.10 9.92 -19.06
N ILE A 435 -4.46 10.37 -20.14
CA ILE A 435 -4.25 9.56 -21.35
C ILE A 435 -3.39 8.34 -21.06
N ILE A 436 -2.26 8.52 -20.39
CA ILE A 436 -1.33 7.44 -20.08
C ILE A 436 -1.96 6.42 -19.13
N GLN A 437 -2.65 6.85 -18.08
CA GLN A 437 -3.39 5.94 -17.17
C GLN A 437 -4.46 5.14 -17.92
N LYS A 438 -5.16 5.76 -18.87
CA LYS A 438 -6.15 5.08 -19.68
C LYS A 438 -5.54 3.99 -20.58
N HIS A 439 -4.29 4.16 -21.01
CA HIS A 439 -3.52 3.14 -21.72
C HIS A 439 -2.93 2.06 -20.81
N GLY A 440 -3.10 2.16 -19.46
CA GLY A 440 -2.50 1.24 -18.51
C GLY A 440 -1.05 1.56 -18.14
N GLY A 441 -0.52 2.69 -18.63
CA GLY A 441 0.83 3.14 -18.38
C GLY A 441 0.98 4.04 -17.14
N ARG A 442 2.20 4.50 -16.92
CA ARG A 442 2.56 5.47 -15.88
C ARG A 442 3.29 6.66 -16.47
N VAL A 443 3.18 7.84 -15.82
CA VAL A 443 3.92 9.07 -16.18
C VAL A 443 4.57 9.65 -14.93
N TRP A 444 5.81 10.15 -15.08
CA TRP A 444 6.54 10.84 -14.03
C TRP A 444 7.50 11.86 -14.63
N ALA A 445 8.14 12.66 -13.78
CA ALA A 445 9.10 13.66 -14.22
C ALA A 445 10.28 13.76 -13.27
N GLU A 446 11.44 14.11 -13.81
CA GLU A 446 12.65 14.46 -13.11
C GLU A 446 13.09 15.86 -13.57
N SER A 447 13.53 16.69 -12.63
CA SER A 447 13.97 18.05 -12.94
C SER A 447 14.84 18.60 -11.81
N GLN A 448 15.65 19.58 -12.16
CA GLN A 448 16.36 20.45 -11.22
C GLN A 448 16.22 21.90 -11.70
N PRO A 449 16.09 22.88 -10.81
CA PRO A 449 16.06 24.29 -11.17
C PRO A 449 17.28 24.64 -12.05
N ASP A 450 17.01 25.36 -13.15
CA ASP A 450 17.99 25.78 -14.18
C ASP A 450 18.72 24.68 -14.95
N GLN A 451 18.36 23.40 -14.76
CA GLN A 451 18.95 22.28 -15.49
C GLN A 451 18.00 21.58 -16.48
N GLY A 452 16.76 22.12 -16.59
CA GLY A 452 15.73 21.55 -17.45
C GLY A 452 14.90 20.46 -16.76
N ALA A 453 14.05 19.80 -17.54
CA ALA A 453 13.15 18.75 -17.10
C ALA A 453 13.18 17.55 -18.06
N THR A 454 12.87 16.38 -17.49
CA THR A 454 12.63 15.16 -18.28
C THR A 454 11.30 14.56 -17.83
N PHE A 455 10.41 14.41 -18.78
CA PHE A 455 9.13 13.74 -18.59
C PHE A 455 9.21 12.34 -19.17
N TYR A 456 8.85 11.35 -18.38
CA TYR A 456 8.87 9.94 -18.74
C TYR A 456 7.47 9.38 -18.76
N PHE A 457 7.19 8.46 -19.69
CA PHE A 457 5.94 7.71 -19.67
C PHE A 457 6.11 6.32 -20.29
N THR A 458 5.23 5.40 -19.87
CA THR A 458 5.07 4.08 -20.50
C THR A 458 3.70 4.00 -21.17
N VAL A 459 3.60 3.17 -22.19
CA VAL A 459 2.33 2.75 -22.78
C VAL A 459 2.15 1.28 -22.41
N GLY A 460 1.07 0.95 -21.70
CA GLY A 460 0.78 -0.39 -21.22
C GLY A 460 0.23 -1.34 -22.28
#